data_7a957935f37432b4e5e9a3af4c76fb8e
#
_entry.id   7a957935f37432b4e5e9a3af4c76fb8e
#
_cell.length_a   1.000
_cell.length_b   1.000
_cell.length_c   1.000
_cell.angle_alpha   90.00
_cell.angle_beta   90.00
_cell.angle_gamma   90.00
#
_symmetry.space_group_name_H-M   'P 1'
#
loop_
_entity.id
_entity.type
_entity.pdbx_description
1 polymer ?
#
loop_
_entity_poly.entity_id
_entity_poly.type
_entity_poly.pdbx_seq_one_letter_code
_entity_poly.pdbx_strand_id
1 'polypeptide(L)'
;MALVGDFRQFESFFALYPSLMEVKNYLTQALTIDSAVYKRINALAGTTENTRVEFTYELGGNIRAIEQTYPLKSHTEAFYESHKKFVDFQLCVEGAEYFEVGYIKDFTPLTPYNESKDLTIYAKPITPPHRFFFHSGILGIFFPQDVHAGGLTYPIQSHTNAQDTTNITDLLTQPKKVVLKIPIEYFA
;
A
#
# COMPACT_ATOMS: atom_id res chain seq x y z
N MET A 1 -4.12 14.12 -3.33
CA MET A 1 -3.18 14.21 -2.16
C MET A 1 -3.34 12.94 -1.35
N ALA A 2 -2.26 12.18 -1.20
CA ALA A 2 -2.27 10.94 -0.44
C ALA A 2 -2.58 11.19 1.04
N LEU A 3 -3.29 10.25 1.66
CA LEU A 3 -3.51 10.21 3.10
C LEU A 3 -2.77 8.99 3.65
N VAL A 4 -1.93 9.17 4.67
CA VAL A 4 -1.17 8.07 5.28
C VAL A 4 -1.21 8.21 6.79
N GLY A 5 -1.55 7.13 7.48
CA GLY A 5 -1.61 7.12 8.93
C GLY A 5 -2.11 5.79 9.51
N ASP A 6 -2.20 5.72 10.82
CA ASP A 6 -2.81 4.59 11.51
C ASP A 6 -4.31 4.50 11.15
N PHE A 7 -4.77 3.32 10.73
CA PHE A 7 -6.15 3.10 10.31
C PHE A 7 -7.18 3.57 11.34
N ARG A 8 -6.88 3.45 12.64
CA ARG A 8 -7.74 3.91 13.72
C ARG A 8 -8.03 5.42 13.70
N GLN A 9 -7.21 6.21 13.01
CA GLN A 9 -7.38 7.67 12.88
C GLN A 9 -8.28 8.07 11.70
N PHE A 10 -8.73 7.12 10.86
CA PHE A 10 -9.54 7.39 9.68
C PHE A 10 -11.05 7.43 9.93
N GLU A 11 -11.50 7.43 11.19
CA GLU A 11 -12.93 7.49 11.53
C GLU A 11 -13.64 8.68 10.87
N SER A 12 -13.05 9.88 10.97
CA SER A 12 -13.60 11.10 10.36
C SER A 12 -13.65 11.02 8.83
N PHE A 13 -12.65 10.37 8.21
CA PHE A 13 -12.63 10.15 6.77
C PHE A 13 -13.82 9.26 6.35
N PHE A 14 -14.01 8.12 7.00
CA PHE A 14 -15.14 7.23 6.67
C PHE A 14 -16.51 7.84 7.01
N ALA A 15 -16.58 8.76 7.99
CA ALA A 15 -17.80 9.50 8.26
C ALA A 15 -18.18 10.46 7.12
N LEU A 16 -17.20 11.00 6.39
CA LEU A 16 -17.44 11.83 5.20
C LEU A 16 -17.89 11.01 3.97
N TYR A 17 -17.54 9.71 3.94
CA TYR A 17 -17.84 8.81 2.83
C TYR A 17 -18.62 7.58 3.31
N PRO A 18 -19.93 7.71 3.65
CA PRO A 18 -20.75 6.59 4.16
C PRO A 18 -20.85 5.42 3.18
N SER A 19 -20.72 5.69 1.88
CA SER A 19 -20.66 4.68 0.81
C SER A 19 -19.49 3.71 0.94
N LEU A 20 -18.45 4.07 1.71
CA LEU A 20 -17.26 3.24 1.95
C LEU A 20 -17.36 2.40 3.24
N MET A 21 -18.55 2.23 3.82
CA MET A 21 -18.70 1.47 5.07
C MET A 21 -18.27 0.00 4.91
N GLU A 22 -18.53 -0.62 3.76
CA GLU A 22 -18.09 -1.97 3.47
C GLU A 22 -16.56 -2.07 3.38
N VAL A 23 -15.92 -1.06 2.78
CA VAL A 23 -14.45 -0.92 2.75
C VAL A 23 -13.91 -0.82 4.18
N LYS A 24 -14.48 0.06 5.02
CA LYS A 24 -14.09 0.19 6.43
C LYS A 24 -14.22 -1.13 7.18
N ASN A 25 -15.34 -1.82 7.00
CA ASN A 25 -15.59 -3.12 7.64
C ASN A 25 -14.56 -4.16 7.19
N TYR A 26 -14.21 -4.20 5.92
CA TYR A 26 -13.18 -5.11 5.41
C TYR A 26 -11.80 -4.82 6.01
N LEU A 27 -11.38 -3.56 6.06
CA LEU A 27 -10.12 -3.13 6.67
C LEU A 27 -10.09 -3.44 8.17
N THR A 28 -11.23 -3.25 8.87
CA THR A 28 -11.35 -3.64 10.29
C THR A 28 -11.16 -5.15 10.47
N GLN A 29 -11.79 -5.97 9.63
CA GLN A 29 -11.61 -7.41 9.67
C GLN A 29 -10.16 -7.82 9.36
N ALA A 30 -9.50 -7.12 8.42
CA ALA A 30 -8.10 -7.40 8.08
C ALA A 30 -7.14 -7.20 9.28
N LEU A 31 -7.51 -6.39 10.27
CA LEU A 31 -6.74 -6.17 11.50
C LEU A 31 -7.28 -6.94 12.72
N THR A 32 -8.42 -7.63 12.59
CA THR A 32 -9.01 -8.41 13.67
C THR A 32 -8.51 -9.85 13.63
N ILE A 33 -7.64 -10.23 14.57
CA ILE A 33 -6.86 -11.48 14.60
C ILE A 33 -7.72 -12.74 14.32
N ASP A 34 -8.95 -12.82 14.86
CA ASP A 34 -9.80 -14.00 14.71
C ASP A 34 -10.72 -13.97 13.49
N SER A 35 -10.74 -12.88 12.73
CA SER A 35 -11.56 -12.77 11.53
C SER A 35 -11.11 -13.69 10.42
N ALA A 36 -12.02 -14.06 9.52
CA ALA A 36 -11.69 -14.83 8.33
C ALA A 36 -10.75 -14.08 7.37
N VAL A 37 -10.90 -12.74 7.27
CA VAL A 37 -10.05 -11.88 6.42
C VAL A 37 -8.61 -11.88 6.96
N TYR A 38 -8.42 -11.59 8.25
CA TYR A 38 -7.09 -11.63 8.87
C TYR A 38 -6.41 -13.00 8.67
N LYS A 39 -7.14 -14.09 8.96
CA LYS A 39 -6.59 -15.46 8.84
C LYS A 39 -6.13 -15.78 7.42
N ARG A 40 -6.88 -15.36 6.38
CA ARG A 40 -6.46 -15.54 4.98
C ARG A 40 -5.20 -14.74 4.68
N ILE A 41 -5.18 -13.45 5.03
CA ILE A 41 -4.02 -12.58 4.78
C ILE A 41 -2.80 -13.11 5.53
N ASN A 42 -2.97 -13.51 6.79
CA ASN A 42 -1.88 -14.03 7.60
C ASN A 42 -1.34 -15.39 7.13
N ALA A 43 -2.19 -16.19 6.48
CA ALA A 43 -1.79 -17.47 5.89
C ALA A 43 -1.02 -17.33 4.57
N LEU A 44 -0.94 -16.11 3.98
CA LEU A 44 -0.13 -15.90 2.79
C LEU A 44 1.33 -16.20 3.10
N ALA A 45 1.89 -17.16 2.41
CA ALA A 45 3.29 -17.51 2.50
C ALA A 45 4.00 -17.03 1.23
N GLY A 46 5.13 -16.35 1.40
CA GLY A 46 6.00 -16.06 0.29
C GLY A 46 6.49 -17.38 -0.33
N THR A 47 6.55 -17.43 -1.65
CA THR A 47 7.12 -18.58 -2.34
C THR A 47 8.64 -18.56 -2.19
N THR A 48 9.28 -19.73 -2.23
CA THR A 48 10.74 -19.88 -2.27
C THR A 48 11.37 -19.25 -3.53
N GLU A 49 10.54 -18.90 -4.52
CA GLU A 49 10.95 -18.35 -5.83
C GLU A 49 10.96 -16.81 -5.85
N ASN A 50 10.87 -16.13 -4.71
CA ASN A 50 10.90 -14.67 -4.65
C ASN A 50 9.76 -13.99 -5.46
N THR A 51 8.59 -14.61 -5.55
CA THR A 51 7.45 -14.16 -6.32
C THR A 51 6.36 -13.55 -5.45
N ARG A 52 5.58 -12.65 -6.04
CA ARG A 52 4.36 -12.11 -5.43
C ARG A 52 3.27 -13.17 -5.41
N VAL A 53 2.62 -13.34 -4.25
CA VAL A 53 1.40 -14.14 -4.09
C VAL A 53 0.24 -13.20 -3.84
N GLU A 54 -0.85 -13.35 -4.59
CA GLU A 54 -2.03 -12.51 -4.43
C GLU A 54 -3.33 -13.27 -4.72
N PHE A 55 -4.39 -12.87 -4.03
CA PHE A 55 -5.76 -13.32 -4.26
C PHE A 55 -6.70 -12.13 -4.31
N THR A 56 -7.60 -12.11 -5.29
CA THR A 56 -8.56 -11.02 -5.49
C THR A 56 -9.96 -11.47 -5.07
N TYR A 57 -10.65 -10.60 -4.34
CA TYR A 57 -12.03 -10.77 -3.88
C TYR A 57 -12.86 -9.57 -4.30
N GLU A 58 -14.06 -9.82 -4.84
CA GLU A 58 -15.04 -8.77 -5.15
C GLU A 58 -15.85 -8.45 -3.90
N LEU A 59 -15.97 -7.15 -3.56
CA LEU A 59 -16.75 -6.67 -2.41
C LEU A 59 -18.09 -6.04 -2.82
N GLY A 60 -18.43 -6.06 -4.11
CA GLY A 60 -19.57 -5.35 -4.66
C GLY A 60 -19.24 -3.94 -5.14
N GLY A 61 -20.14 -3.30 -5.90
CA GLY A 61 -19.94 -1.93 -6.42
C GLY A 61 -18.64 -1.72 -7.21
N ASN A 62 -18.11 -2.75 -7.87
CA ASN A 62 -16.82 -2.77 -8.56
C ASN A 62 -15.62 -2.52 -7.63
N ILE A 63 -15.78 -2.67 -6.32
CA ILE A 63 -14.67 -2.62 -5.35
C ILE A 63 -14.01 -3.99 -5.27
N ARG A 64 -12.68 -4.03 -5.38
CA ARG A 64 -11.88 -5.24 -5.32
C ARG A 64 -10.89 -5.19 -4.17
N ALA A 65 -10.78 -6.27 -3.41
CA ALA A 65 -9.76 -6.48 -2.41
C ALA A 65 -8.69 -7.44 -2.95
N ILE A 66 -7.43 -7.02 -2.95
CA ILE A 66 -6.27 -7.80 -3.36
C ILE A 66 -5.45 -8.08 -2.11
N GLU A 67 -5.59 -9.28 -1.55
CA GLU A 67 -4.78 -9.78 -0.44
C GLU A 67 -3.45 -10.29 -1.00
N GLN A 68 -2.32 -9.79 -0.50
CA GLN A 68 -1.02 -10.06 -1.13
C GLN A 68 0.14 -10.08 -0.15
N THR A 69 1.19 -10.81 -0.55
CA THR A 69 2.54 -10.78 0.02
C THR A 69 3.59 -10.86 -1.08
N TYR A 70 4.75 -10.29 -0.88
CA TYR A 70 5.84 -10.25 -1.85
C TYR A 70 7.19 -9.94 -1.17
N PRO A 71 8.32 -10.30 -1.80
CA PRO A 71 9.62 -9.87 -1.35
C PRO A 71 9.80 -8.37 -1.52
N LEU A 72 10.50 -7.74 -0.57
CA LEU A 72 10.84 -6.34 -0.67
C LEU A 72 11.93 -6.12 -1.73
N LYS A 73 11.88 -4.95 -2.38
CA LYS A 73 12.84 -4.50 -3.38
C LYS A 73 13.72 -3.40 -2.80
N SER A 74 14.93 -3.28 -3.32
CA SER A 74 15.72 -2.08 -3.07
C SER A 74 14.97 -0.83 -3.57
N HIS A 75 15.10 0.30 -2.88
CA HIS A 75 14.56 1.58 -3.34
C HIS A 75 15.11 2.02 -4.72
N THR A 76 16.25 1.46 -5.14
CA THR A 76 16.80 1.69 -6.50
C THR A 76 15.99 0.99 -7.59
N GLU A 77 15.20 -0.01 -7.22
CA GLU A 77 14.31 -0.80 -8.08
C GLU A 77 12.86 -0.37 -7.93
N ALA A 78 12.61 0.81 -7.35
CA ALA A 78 11.28 1.34 -7.14
C ALA A 78 10.49 1.43 -8.46
N PHE A 79 9.28 0.90 -8.44
CA PHE A 79 8.34 0.93 -9.56
C PHE A 79 7.25 1.96 -9.23
N TYR A 80 7.33 3.11 -9.91
CA TYR A 80 6.39 4.19 -9.68
C TYR A 80 5.18 4.07 -10.59
N GLU A 81 4.01 4.10 -10.01
CA GLU A 81 2.75 3.95 -10.72
C GLU A 81 1.68 4.93 -10.26
N SER A 82 0.70 5.18 -11.13
CA SER A 82 -0.58 5.80 -10.78
C SER A 82 -1.73 5.17 -11.55
N HIS A 83 -2.93 5.40 -11.05
CA HIS A 83 -4.19 4.93 -11.60
C HIS A 83 -5.06 6.12 -12.02
N LYS A 84 -6.10 5.90 -12.86
CA LYS A 84 -7.06 6.95 -13.23
C LYS A 84 -8.46 6.63 -12.75
N LYS A 85 -8.83 5.34 -12.77
CA LYS A 85 -10.20 4.87 -12.49
C LYS A 85 -10.42 4.52 -11.03
N PHE A 86 -9.34 4.17 -10.31
CA PHE A 86 -9.41 3.68 -8.93
C PHE A 86 -8.58 4.54 -7.98
N VAL A 87 -9.06 4.63 -6.75
CA VAL A 87 -8.31 5.05 -5.56
C VAL A 87 -7.82 3.79 -4.85
N ASP A 88 -6.54 3.74 -4.51
CA ASP A 88 -5.94 2.61 -3.81
C ASP A 88 -5.97 2.84 -2.31
N PHE A 89 -6.60 1.92 -1.57
CA PHE A 89 -6.45 1.83 -0.12
C PHE A 89 -5.51 0.68 0.19
N GLN A 90 -4.33 0.97 0.71
CA GLN A 90 -3.29 -0.01 0.98
C GLN A 90 -3.05 -0.12 2.47
N LEU A 91 -3.49 -1.22 3.09
CA LEU A 91 -3.34 -1.50 4.51
C LEU A 91 -2.28 -2.57 4.72
N CYS A 92 -1.24 -2.26 5.49
CA CYS A 92 -0.31 -3.26 5.99
C CYS A 92 -0.93 -4.01 7.17
N VAL A 93 -1.01 -5.34 7.08
CA VAL A 93 -1.61 -6.21 8.11
C VAL A 93 -0.52 -6.84 8.98
N GLU A 94 0.57 -7.30 8.36
CA GLU A 94 1.73 -7.89 9.03
C GLU A 94 3.01 -7.55 8.26
N GLY A 95 4.15 -7.55 8.95
CA GLY A 95 5.42 -7.15 8.35
C GLY A 95 5.56 -5.64 8.19
N ALA A 96 6.47 -5.21 7.35
CA ALA A 96 6.67 -3.79 7.06
C ALA A 96 7.33 -3.56 5.71
N GLU A 97 7.09 -2.37 5.16
CA GLU A 97 7.65 -1.89 3.90
C GLU A 97 7.79 -0.37 3.91
N TYR A 98 8.59 0.16 3.00
CA TYR A 98 8.54 1.59 2.70
C TYR A 98 7.73 1.86 1.46
N PHE A 99 7.03 3.00 1.49
CA PHE A 99 6.41 3.64 0.34
C PHE A 99 7.10 4.94 0.00
N GLU A 100 7.22 5.21 -1.30
CA GLU A 100 7.50 6.54 -1.81
C GLU A 100 6.26 7.07 -2.53
N VAL A 101 5.91 8.34 -2.28
CA VAL A 101 4.72 8.98 -2.83
C VAL A 101 5.06 10.40 -3.26
N GLY A 102 4.58 10.80 -4.43
CA GLY A 102 4.75 12.16 -4.93
C GLY A 102 3.61 12.60 -5.85
N TYR A 103 3.60 13.89 -6.15
CA TYR A 103 2.57 14.47 -7.01
C TYR A 103 2.87 14.18 -8.49
N ILE A 104 1.87 13.79 -9.24
CA ILE A 104 2.01 13.34 -10.65
C ILE A 104 2.77 14.29 -11.56
N LYS A 105 2.72 15.62 -11.30
CA LYS A 105 3.44 16.62 -12.09
C LYS A 105 4.97 16.59 -11.89
N ASP A 106 5.43 15.95 -10.83
CA ASP A 106 6.85 15.84 -10.50
C ASP A 106 7.49 14.60 -11.15
N PHE A 107 6.69 13.82 -11.88
CA PHE A 107 7.11 12.56 -12.50
C PHE A 107 7.01 12.60 -14.03
N THR A 108 7.96 11.95 -14.70
CA THR A 108 7.95 11.77 -16.14
C THR A 108 7.38 10.40 -16.48
N PRO A 109 6.26 10.31 -17.24
CA PRO A 109 5.73 9.03 -17.68
C PRO A 109 6.75 8.27 -18.55
N LEU A 110 6.98 6.99 -18.24
CA LEU A 110 7.74 6.05 -19.08
C LEU A 110 6.87 5.37 -20.12
N THR A 111 5.59 5.16 -19.79
CA THR A 111 4.63 4.52 -20.68
C THR A 111 3.36 5.36 -20.78
N PRO A 112 2.66 5.32 -21.93
CA PRO A 112 1.30 5.83 -22.00
C PRO A 112 0.41 5.12 -20.99
N TYR A 113 -0.69 5.77 -20.59
CA TYR A 113 -1.70 5.15 -19.77
C TYR A 113 -2.26 3.89 -20.42
N ASN A 114 -2.20 2.77 -19.70
CA ASN A 114 -2.77 1.51 -20.10
C ASN A 114 -4.17 1.37 -19.50
N GLU A 115 -5.20 1.51 -20.34
CA GLU A 115 -6.59 1.50 -19.89
C GLU A 115 -7.05 0.15 -19.33
N SER A 116 -6.55 -0.97 -19.88
CA SER A 116 -6.95 -2.30 -19.46
C SER A 116 -6.40 -2.68 -18.07
N LYS A 117 -5.25 -2.08 -17.69
CA LYS A 117 -4.62 -2.28 -16.39
C LYS A 117 -4.88 -1.14 -15.41
N ASP A 118 -5.48 -0.05 -15.90
CA ASP A 118 -5.59 1.21 -15.17
C ASP A 118 -4.24 1.68 -14.62
N LEU A 119 -3.23 1.78 -15.47
CA LEU A 119 -1.84 1.94 -15.05
C LEU A 119 -1.08 2.92 -15.92
N THR A 120 -0.36 3.86 -15.30
CA THR A 120 0.75 4.61 -15.88
C THR A 120 2.00 4.35 -15.07
N ILE A 121 3.11 4.08 -15.76
CA ILE A 121 4.43 3.85 -15.14
C ILE A 121 5.28 5.10 -15.32
N TYR A 122 6.05 5.46 -14.29
CA TYR A 122 6.86 6.67 -14.26
C TYR A 122 8.33 6.38 -14.02
N ALA A 123 9.19 7.26 -14.58
CA ALA A 123 10.59 7.31 -14.23
C ALA A 123 10.78 7.72 -12.78
N LYS A 124 11.90 7.30 -12.18
CA LYS A 124 12.30 7.79 -10.87
C LYS A 124 12.43 9.32 -10.91
N PRO A 125 11.78 10.05 -9.99
CA PRO A 125 11.80 11.51 -10.02
C PRO A 125 13.17 12.05 -9.60
N ILE A 126 13.52 13.25 -10.12
CA ILE A 126 14.75 13.96 -9.75
C ILE A 126 14.64 14.48 -8.30
N THR A 127 13.47 15.05 -7.95
CA THR A 127 13.16 15.46 -6.58
C THR A 127 12.75 14.24 -5.78
N PRO A 128 13.39 13.96 -4.62
CA PRO A 128 13.01 12.83 -3.81
C PRO A 128 11.53 12.90 -3.40
N PRO A 129 10.74 11.84 -3.61
CA PRO A 129 9.36 11.79 -3.17
C PRO A 129 9.28 11.69 -1.64
N HIS A 130 8.07 11.88 -1.10
CA HIS A 130 7.83 11.62 0.32
C HIS A 130 7.96 10.13 0.60
N ARG A 131 8.61 9.80 1.72
CA ARG A 131 8.80 8.42 2.15
C ARG A 131 8.03 8.14 3.42
N PHE A 132 7.32 7.03 3.42
CA PHE A 132 6.52 6.57 4.55
C PHE A 132 6.92 5.15 4.93
N PHE A 133 7.00 4.88 6.24
CA PHE A 133 7.18 3.53 6.76
C PHE A 133 5.82 2.92 7.07
N PHE A 134 5.48 1.86 6.36
CA PHE A 134 4.25 1.09 6.55
C PHE A 134 4.56 -0.14 7.37
N HIS A 135 3.89 -0.30 8.49
CA HIS A 135 3.88 -1.48 9.35
C HIS A 135 2.42 -1.85 9.66
N SER A 136 2.20 -2.91 10.44
CA SER A 136 0.85 -3.34 10.79
C SER A 136 -0.02 -2.18 11.31
N GLY A 137 -1.20 -2.01 10.70
CA GLY A 137 -2.17 -0.98 11.01
C GLY A 137 -2.02 0.33 10.23
N ILE A 138 -0.94 0.55 9.48
CA ILE A 138 -0.79 1.76 8.65
C ILE A 138 -1.56 1.59 7.35
N LEU A 139 -2.46 2.56 7.11
CA LEU A 139 -3.25 2.71 5.89
C LEU A 139 -2.69 3.87 5.05
N GLY A 140 -2.50 3.61 3.76
CA GLY A 140 -2.30 4.64 2.73
C GLY A 140 -3.49 4.69 1.78
N ILE A 141 -3.96 5.91 1.48
CA ILE A 141 -5.00 6.17 0.47
C ILE A 141 -4.35 7.00 -0.64
N PHE A 142 -4.26 6.43 -1.83
CA PHE A 142 -3.62 7.04 -3.00
C PHE A 142 -4.66 7.35 -4.06
N PHE A 143 -4.82 8.64 -4.36
CA PHE A 143 -5.72 9.14 -5.39
C PHE A 143 -5.02 9.15 -6.78
N PRO A 144 -5.75 9.33 -7.88
CA PRO A 144 -5.18 9.31 -9.24
C PRO A 144 -3.99 10.25 -9.48
N GLN A 145 -3.89 11.36 -8.73
CA GLN A 145 -2.77 12.30 -8.83
C GLN A 145 -1.55 11.94 -7.96
N ASP A 146 -1.65 10.86 -7.18
CA ASP A 146 -0.59 10.41 -6.30
C ASP A 146 0.19 9.28 -6.96
N VAL A 147 1.38 9.60 -7.48
CA VAL A 147 2.31 8.58 -7.96
C VAL A 147 2.96 7.92 -6.77
N HIS A 148 2.92 6.60 -6.72
CA HIS A 148 3.42 5.84 -5.57
C HIS A 148 4.24 4.62 -5.99
N ALA A 149 5.14 4.20 -5.09
CA ALA A 149 5.90 2.96 -5.19
C ALA A 149 5.95 2.32 -3.80
N GLY A 150 5.51 1.08 -3.69
CA GLY A 150 5.55 0.29 -2.46
C GLY A 150 6.47 -0.93 -2.57
N GLY A 151 6.59 -1.69 -1.49
CA GLY A 151 7.42 -2.87 -1.43
C GLY A 151 8.91 -2.57 -1.32
N LEU A 152 9.27 -1.42 -0.75
CA LEU A 152 10.65 -0.95 -0.76
C LEU A 152 11.37 -1.23 0.56
N THR A 153 12.68 -1.48 0.44
CA THR A 153 13.62 -1.44 1.56
C THR A 153 14.62 -0.31 1.35
N TYR A 154 15.17 0.19 2.45
CA TYR A 154 16.24 1.18 2.45
C TYR A 154 17.42 0.69 3.27
N PRO A 155 18.65 1.03 2.86
CA PRO A 155 19.82 0.81 3.71
C PRO A 155 19.63 1.57 5.02
N ILE A 156 19.78 0.89 6.13
CA ILE A 156 19.76 1.51 7.44
C ILE A 156 21.12 2.21 7.61
N GLN A 157 21.09 3.53 7.70
CA GLN A 157 22.25 4.25 8.21
C GLN A 157 22.30 4.00 9.72
N SER A 158 23.28 3.21 10.15
CA SER A 158 23.55 2.97 11.56
C SER A 158 24.01 4.28 12.21
N HIS A 159 23.08 5.09 12.68
CA HIS A 159 23.39 6.08 13.72
C HIS A 159 23.47 5.29 15.03
N THR A 160 24.62 4.70 15.28
CA THR A 160 24.92 3.98 16.52
C THR A 160 25.05 4.97 17.66
N ASN A 161 23.96 5.28 18.33
CA ASN A 161 24.00 5.48 19.77
C ASN A 161 23.57 4.13 20.39
N ALA A 162 24.54 3.48 21.04
CA ALA A 162 24.58 2.06 21.37
C ALA A 162 23.60 1.61 22.49
N GLN A 163 22.37 2.12 22.57
CA GLN A 163 21.42 1.75 23.63
C GLN A 163 19.99 1.39 23.18
N ASP A 164 19.63 1.53 21.90
CA ASP A 164 18.31 1.08 21.39
C ASP A 164 18.53 0.16 20.17
N THR A 165 18.69 -1.13 20.44
CA THR A 165 19.02 -2.15 19.44
C THR A 165 17.78 -2.86 18.87
N THR A 166 16.65 -2.19 18.75
CA THR A 166 15.60 -2.71 17.86
C THR A 166 16.00 -2.30 16.45
N ASN A 167 16.73 -3.16 15.77
CA ASN A 167 17.10 -2.93 14.37
C ASN A 167 15.84 -2.87 13.54
N ILE A 168 15.59 -1.73 12.86
CA ILE A 168 14.49 -1.57 11.88
C ILE A 168 14.57 -2.68 10.81
N THR A 169 15.76 -3.24 10.55
CA THR A 169 15.96 -4.44 9.71
C THR A 169 15.17 -5.64 10.18
N ASP A 170 15.02 -5.83 11.48
CA ASP A 170 14.26 -6.96 12.04
C ASP A 170 12.75 -6.76 11.88
N LEU A 171 12.31 -5.51 11.66
CA LEU A 171 10.92 -5.17 11.36
C LEU A 171 10.58 -5.26 9.87
N LEU A 172 11.58 -5.17 8.98
CA LEU A 172 11.39 -5.29 7.53
C LEU A 172 11.26 -6.76 7.13
N THR A 173 10.16 -7.36 7.52
CA THR A 173 9.73 -8.68 7.03
C THR A 173 8.82 -8.50 5.81
N GLN A 174 8.68 -9.56 5.01
CA GLN A 174 7.76 -9.53 3.87
C GLN A 174 6.38 -9.03 4.31
N PRO A 175 5.85 -7.97 3.70
CA PRO A 175 4.56 -7.43 4.09
C PRO A 175 3.44 -8.39 3.68
N LYS A 176 2.47 -8.59 4.56
CA LYS A 176 1.17 -9.14 4.24
C LYS A 176 0.17 -8.01 4.32
N LYS A 177 -0.52 -7.75 3.23
CA LYS A 177 -1.32 -6.55 3.09
C LYS A 177 -2.56 -6.79 2.24
N VAL A 178 -3.47 -5.85 2.30
CA VAL A 178 -4.57 -5.74 1.34
C VAL A 178 -4.51 -4.41 0.60
N VAL A 179 -4.77 -4.47 -0.70
CA VAL A 179 -5.02 -3.32 -1.56
C VAL A 179 -6.48 -3.35 -1.97
N LEU A 180 -7.23 -2.32 -1.58
CA LEU A 180 -8.61 -2.15 -2.06
C LEU A 180 -8.59 -1.17 -3.23
N LYS A 181 -9.06 -1.63 -4.40
CA LYS A 181 -9.26 -0.81 -5.59
C LYS A 181 -10.69 -0.28 -5.55
N ILE A 182 -10.86 1.01 -5.29
CA ILE A 182 -12.16 1.66 -5.10
C ILE A 182 -12.39 2.61 -6.27
N PRO A 183 -13.48 2.43 -7.04
CA PRO A 183 -13.78 3.31 -8.16
C PRO A 183 -13.82 4.79 -7.74
N ILE A 184 -13.25 5.68 -8.56
CA ILE A 184 -13.12 7.11 -8.23
C ILE A 184 -14.47 7.80 -7.98
N GLU A 185 -15.55 7.30 -8.57
CA GLU A 185 -16.90 7.81 -8.40
C GLU A 185 -17.43 7.74 -6.96
N TYR A 186 -16.84 6.92 -6.10
CA TYR A 186 -17.19 6.88 -4.68
C TYR A 186 -16.77 8.16 -3.92
N PHE A 187 -15.93 8.99 -4.53
CA PHE A 187 -15.38 10.22 -3.97
C PHE A 187 -15.88 11.49 -4.65
N ALA A 188 -16.90 11.36 -5.54
CA ALA A 188 -17.51 12.46 -6.28
C ALA A 188 -18.60 13.17 -5.47
#